data_a448f60dd770e9010ffb1a0a0e163668
#
_entry.id   a448f60dd770e9010ffb1a0a0e163668
#
_cell.length_a   1.000
_cell.length_b   1.000
_cell.length_c   1.000
_cell.angle_alpha   90.00
_cell.angle_beta   90.00
_cell.angle_gamma   90.00
#
_symmetry.space_group_name_H-M   'P 1'
#
loop_
_entity.id
_entity.type
_entity.pdbx_description
1 polymer ?
#
loop_
_entity_poly.entity_id
_entity_poly.type
_entity_poly.pdbx_seq_one_letter_code
_entity_poly.pdbx_strand_id
1 'polypeptide(L)'
;MTNNGKRVIFLWKITSSIMKNSNGITRFGVSLNSKLLKDFDGLITRKGHTNRSEALRDLIRDSLVQAEWEAGDKETVGTVTLVYNHHTRELTHVLTDLQHHYHQTIISTTHIHLDEHNCLEVLVVKGKARDIKKIADRLIGTKGVKHGKLAMATTGKELA
;
A
#
# COMPACT_ATOMS: atom_id res chain seq x y z
N MET A 1 27.51 19.53 -15.79
CA MET A 1 27.99 18.98 -14.49
C MET A 1 26.93 18.03 -13.98
N THR A 2 27.11 16.75 -14.23
CA THR A 2 26.15 15.66 -13.97
C THR A 2 26.38 15.11 -12.57
N ASN A 3 25.41 15.30 -11.68
CA ASN A 3 25.46 14.81 -10.30
C ASN A 3 24.99 13.34 -10.28
N ASN A 4 25.96 12.42 -10.27
CA ASN A 4 25.73 10.98 -10.18
C ASN A 4 25.38 10.62 -8.73
N GLY A 5 24.08 10.55 -8.42
CA GLY A 5 23.59 10.06 -7.13
C GLY A 5 23.94 8.60 -6.90
N LYS A 6 25.09 8.32 -6.32
CA LYS A 6 25.45 6.98 -5.84
C LYS A 6 24.50 6.60 -4.71
N ARG A 7 23.55 5.69 -4.99
CA ARG A 7 22.82 4.94 -3.95
C ARG A 7 23.86 4.14 -3.16
N VAL A 8 24.13 4.57 -1.95
CA VAL A 8 24.92 3.80 -0.99
C VAL A 8 24.04 2.65 -0.49
N ILE A 9 24.24 1.46 -1.05
CA ILE A 9 23.64 0.25 -0.51
C ILE A 9 24.41 -0.07 0.77
N PHE A 10 23.85 0.31 1.92
CA PHE A 10 24.34 -0.15 3.21
C PHE A 10 24.06 -1.65 3.35
N LEU A 11 25.03 -2.48 3.00
CA LEU A 11 25.08 -3.88 3.40
C LEU A 11 25.33 -3.93 4.92
N TRP A 12 24.25 -3.84 5.69
CA TRP A 12 24.31 -4.04 7.13
C TRP A 12 24.55 -5.52 7.41
N LYS A 13 25.79 -5.86 7.77
CA LYS A 13 26.07 -7.14 8.41
C LYS A 13 25.41 -7.16 9.78
N ILE A 14 24.22 -7.77 9.86
CA ILE A 14 23.57 -8.07 11.14
C ILE A 14 24.37 -9.19 11.80
N THR A 15 25.37 -8.83 12.61
CA THR A 15 25.97 -9.75 13.60
C THR A 15 25.05 -9.75 14.82
N SER A 16 23.91 -10.44 14.73
CA SER A 16 23.07 -10.70 15.88
C SER A 16 23.22 -12.16 16.29
N SER A 17 23.28 -12.40 17.59
CA SER A 17 23.17 -13.73 18.17
C SER A 17 21.80 -14.30 17.81
N ILE A 18 21.75 -15.12 16.77
CA ILE A 18 20.50 -15.71 16.26
C ILE A 18 20.22 -16.96 17.06
N MET A 19 19.30 -16.92 18.01
CA MET A 19 18.74 -18.12 18.62
C MET A 19 17.58 -18.64 17.74
N LYS A 20 17.82 -19.68 16.97
CA LYS A 20 16.75 -20.41 16.24
C LYS A 20 15.99 -21.31 17.21
N ASN A 21 14.71 -21.11 17.33
CA ASN A 21 13.79 -22.00 18.03
C ASN A 21 13.15 -22.99 17.04
N SER A 22 12.76 -24.18 17.50
CA SER A 22 12.15 -25.26 16.70
C SER A 22 10.86 -24.87 15.96
N ASN A 23 10.25 -23.74 16.30
CA ASN A 23 9.01 -23.21 15.68
C ASN A 23 9.24 -22.14 14.59
N GLY A 24 10.46 -22.04 14.00
CA GLY A 24 10.75 -21.06 12.96
C GLY A 24 10.86 -19.60 13.44
N ILE A 25 10.70 -19.34 14.74
CA ILE A 25 10.80 -17.99 15.31
C ILE A 25 12.25 -17.62 15.55
N THR A 26 12.70 -16.53 14.96
CA THR A 26 14.02 -15.93 15.21
C THR A 26 13.87 -14.73 16.13
N ARG A 27 14.66 -14.67 17.22
CA ARG A 27 14.72 -13.52 18.11
C ARG A 27 15.94 -12.67 17.78
N PHE A 28 15.76 -11.37 17.72
CA PHE A 28 16.84 -10.41 17.53
C PHE A 28 16.64 -9.18 18.44
N GLY A 29 17.73 -8.51 18.77
CA GLY A 29 17.70 -7.29 19.57
C GLY A 29 17.96 -6.05 18.72
N VAL A 30 17.33 -4.92 19.07
CA VAL A 30 17.55 -3.61 18.47
C VAL A 30 17.98 -2.62 19.54
N SER A 31 19.07 -1.89 19.28
CA SER A 31 19.54 -0.81 20.15
C SER A 31 19.02 0.54 19.62
N LEU A 32 18.27 1.26 20.45
CA LEU A 32 17.72 2.57 20.14
C LEU A 32 18.18 3.59 21.18
N ASN A 33 18.33 4.85 20.78
CA ASN A 33 18.48 5.92 21.77
C ASN A 33 17.17 6.13 22.53
N SER A 34 17.26 6.68 23.75
CA SER A 34 16.10 6.81 24.65
C SER A 34 14.98 7.67 24.09
N LYS A 35 15.30 8.71 23.30
CA LYS A 35 14.30 9.57 22.67
C LYS A 35 13.50 8.81 21.63
N LEU A 36 14.17 8.13 20.70
CA LEU A 36 13.50 7.32 19.65
C LEU A 36 12.66 6.21 20.25
N LEU A 37 13.12 5.56 21.31
CA LEU A 37 12.35 4.54 22.01
C LEU A 37 11.07 5.11 22.63
N LYS A 38 11.15 6.28 23.30
CA LYS A 38 9.99 6.94 23.87
C LYS A 38 8.99 7.36 22.80
N ASP A 39 9.46 7.90 21.67
CA ASP A 39 8.61 8.30 20.54
C ASP A 39 7.91 7.08 19.91
N PHE A 40 8.64 5.96 19.77
CA PHE A 40 8.10 4.69 19.32
C PHE A 40 7.03 4.14 20.27
N ASP A 41 7.29 4.11 21.58
CA ASP A 41 6.32 3.64 22.59
C ASP A 41 5.02 4.49 22.54
N GLY A 42 5.14 5.79 22.41
CA GLY A 42 3.99 6.68 22.23
C GLY A 42 3.21 6.41 20.93
N LEU A 43 3.90 6.10 19.84
CA LEU A 43 3.27 5.75 18.57
C LEU A 43 2.48 4.44 18.64
N ILE A 44 3.10 3.37 19.15
CA ILE A 44 2.48 2.04 19.22
C ILE A 44 1.27 2.02 20.16
N THR A 45 1.34 2.75 21.26
CA THR A 45 0.20 2.91 22.18
C THR A 45 -1.00 3.57 21.46
N ARG A 46 -0.76 4.65 20.71
CA ARG A 46 -1.83 5.31 19.92
C ARG A 46 -2.40 4.42 18.81
N LYS A 47 -1.59 3.52 18.26
CA LYS A 47 -2.02 2.53 17.25
C LYS A 47 -2.70 1.30 17.85
N GLY A 48 -2.79 1.20 19.19
CA GLY A 48 -3.46 0.09 19.88
C GLY A 48 -2.63 -1.21 19.95
N HIS A 49 -1.32 -1.17 19.68
CA HIS A 49 -0.47 -2.34 19.83
C HIS A 49 -0.26 -2.69 21.32
N THR A 50 -0.32 -3.97 21.65
CA THR A 50 -0.15 -4.47 23.01
C THR A 50 1.32 -4.59 23.44
N ASN A 51 2.22 -4.73 22.47
CA ASN A 51 3.66 -4.87 22.73
C ASN A 51 4.51 -4.42 21.52
N ARG A 52 5.80 -4.11 21.81
CA ARG A 52 6.77 -3.65 20.82
C ARG A 52 7.03 -4.66 19.71
N SER A 53 7.02 -5.96 20.05
CA SER A 53 7.32 -7.02 19.07
C SER A 53 6.23 -7.14 18.00
N GLU A 54 4.96 -6.93 18.36
CA GLU A 54 3.84 -6.88 17.43
C GLU A 54 3.94 -5.67 16.51
N ALA A 55 4.12 -4.49 17.11
CA ALA A 55 4.30 -3.25 16.35
C ALA A 55 5.48 -3.34 15.36
N LEU A 56 6.60 -3.95 15.78
CA LEU A 56 7.75 -4.13 14.91
C LEU A 56 7.48 -5.10 13.76
N ARG A 57 6.73 -6.19 14.01
CA ARG A 57 6.31 -7.11 12.93
C ARG A 57 5.46 -6.39 11.89
N ASP A 58 4.51 -5.55 12.34
CA ASP A 58 3.65 -4.82 11.42
C ASP A 58 4.44 -3.78 10.62
N LEU A 59 5.39 -3.06 11.23
CA LEU A 59 6.28 -2.16 10.50
C LEU A 59 7.13 -2.89 9.45
N ILE A 60 7.60 -4.10 9.75
CA ILE A 60 8.34 -4.91 8.78
C ILE A 60 7.42 -5.34 7.64
N ARG A 61 6.19 -5.80 7.94
CA ARG A 61 5.20 -6.19 6.92
C ARG A 61 4.86 -5.02 6.00
N ASP A 62 4.58 -3.84 6.57
CA ASP A 62 4.32 -2.62 5.80
C ASP A 62 5.48 -2.27 4.88
N SER A 63 6.72 -2.38 5.38
CA SER A 63 7.92 -2.12 4.60
C SER A 63 8.12 -3.12 3.46
N LEU A 64 7.80 -4.40 3.69
CA LEU A 64 7.85 -5.45 2.65
C LEU A 64 6.80 -5.21 1.58
N VAL A 65 5.56 -4.86 1.96
CA VAL A 65 4.50 -4.48 1.02
C VAL A 65 4.94 -3.28 0.18
N GLN A 66 5.49 -2.25 0.80
CA GLN A 66 6.02 -1.09 0.09
C GLN A 66 7.09 -1.49 -0.94
N ALA A 67 8.02 -2.35 -0.56
CA ALA A 67 9.08 -2.84 -1.44
C ALA A 67 8.52 -3.68 -2.61
N GLU A 68 7.49 -4.50 -2.38
CA GLU A 68 6.80 -5.23 -3.46
C GLU A 68 6.21 -4.27 -4.51
N TRP A 69 5.57 -3.20 -4.04
CA TRP A 69 4.98 -2.18 -4.91
C TRP A 69 6.03 -1.34 -5.65
N GLU A 70 7.19 -1.10 -5.05
CA GLU A 70 8.31 -0.41 -5.68
C GLU A 70 8.98 -1.26 -6.77
N ALA A 71 9.14 -2.56 -6.52
CA ALA A 71 9.67 -3.50 -7.52
C ALA A 71 8.82 -3.57 -8.79
N GLY A 72 7.51 -3.37 -8.68
CA GLY A 72 6.59 -3.18 -9.80
C GLY A 72 6.17 -4.45 -10.55
N ASP A 73 6.94 -5.52 -10.51
CA ASP A 73 6.71 -6.74 -11.31
C ASP A 73 5.94 -7.85 -10.57
N LYS A 74 5.89 -7.78 -9.24
CA LYS A 74 5.16 -8.75 -8.43
C LYS A 74 3.66 -8.57 -8.55
N GLU A 75 2.94 -9.70 -8.51
CA GLU A 75 1.48 -9.71 -8.38
C GLU A 75 1.09 -9.23 -7.00
N THR A 76 0.26 -8.22 -6.94
CA THR A 76 -0.23 -7.62 -5.71
C THR A 76 -1.71 -7.30 -5.81
N VAL A 77 -2.30 -6.80 -4.74
CA VAL A 77 -3.69 -6.38 -4.66
C VAL A 77 -3.79 -5.02 -3.99
N GLY A 78 -4.79 -4.25 -4.36
CA GLY A 78 -5.05 -2.95 -3.76
C GLY A 78 -6.50 -2.52 -3.97
N THR A 79 -6.82 -1.32 -3.50
CA THR A 79 -8.09 -0.68 -3.79
C THR A 79 -7.86 0.71 -4.35
N VAL A 80 -8.62 1.06 -5.38
CA VAL A 80 -8.70 2.44 -5.89
C VAL A 80 -10.03 3.01 -5.42
N THR A 81 -9.96 4.10 -4.68
CA THR A 81 -11.15 4.81 -4.21
C THR A 81 -11.29 6.10 -5.02
N LEU A 82 -12.48 6.36 -5.53
CA LEU A 82 -12.81 7.56 -6.29
C LEU A 82 -14.00 8.28 -5.64
N VAL A 83 -13.96 9.60 -5.62
CA VAL A 83 -15.09 10.45 -5.26
C VAL A 83 -15.38 11.37 -6.44
N TYR A 84 -16.62 11.38 -6.90
CA TYR A 84 -17.02 12.19 -8.05
C TYR A 84 -18.50 12.56 -7.99
N ASN A 85 -18.91 13.54 -8.81
CA ASN A 85 -20.31 13.89 -9.00
C ASN A 85 -20.88 13.10 -10.19
N HIS A 86 -21.87 12.25 -9.93
CA HIS A 86 -22.47 11.41 -10.97
C HIS A 86 -23.28 12.18 -12.02
N HIS A 87 -23.66 13.44 -11.74
CA HIS A 87 -24.28 14.32 -12.73
C HIS A 87 -23.26 14.96 -13.70
N THR A 88 -21.95 14.78 -13.46
CA THR A 88 -20.94 15.26 -14.39
C THR A 88 -21.10 14.53 -15.73
N ARG A 89 -21.36 15.30 -16.79
CA ARG A 89 -21.63 14.78 -18.14
C ARG A 89 -20.56 13.77 -18.54
N GLU A 90 -20.98 12.60 -19.01
CA GLU A 90 -20.16 11.51 -19.55
C GLU A 90 -19.18 10.85 -18.55
N LEU A 91 -18.96 11.39 -17.35
CA LEU A 91 -17.96 10.89 -16.42
C LEU A 91 -18.20 9.43 -16.03
N THR A 92 -19.43 9.09 -15.66
CA THR A 92 -19.79 7.71 -15.27
C THR A 92 -19.53 6.74 -16.43
N HIS A 93 -19.86 7.13 -17.66
CA HIS A 93 -19.60 6.33 -18.85
C HIS A 93 -18.09 6.12 -19.07
N VAL A 94 -17.30 7.19 -18.99
CA VAL A 94 -15.85 7.12 -19.15
C VAL A 94 -15.21 6.22 -18.09
N LEU A 95 -15.65 6.33 -16.83
CA LEU A 95 -15.14 5.46 -15.75
C LEU A 95 -15.52 4.00 -15.97
N THR A 96 -16.76 3.73 -16.43
CA THR A 96 -17.21 2.37 -16.75
C THR A 96 -16.42 1.79 -17.92
N ASP A 97 -16.19 2.54 -18.98
CA ASP A 97 -15.39 2.10 -20.14
C ASP A 97 -13.95 1.78 -19.75
N LEU A 98 -13.34 2.61 -18.89
CA LEU A 98 -12.01 2.33 -18.35
C LEU A 98 -11.99 1.04 -17.54
N GLN A 99 -13.01 0.79 -16.72
CA GLN A 99 -13.12 -0.46 -15.95
C GLN A 99 -13.26 -1.68 -16.85
N HIS A 100 -14.11 -1.58 -17.88
CA HIS A 100 -14.22 -2.66 -18.88
C HIS A 100 -12.92 -2.91 -19.63
N HIS A 101 -12.21 -1.86 -19.99
CA HIS A 101 -10.90 -2.00 -20.65
C HIS A 101 -9.87 -2.76 -19.77
N TYR A 102 -9.93 -2.55 -18.46
CA TYR A 102 -9.02 -3.18 -17.49
C TYR A 102 -9.64 -4.32 -16.68
N HIS A 103 -10.67 -5.01 -17.22
CA HIS A 103 -11.42 -6.06 -16.54
C HIS A 103 -10.55 -7.22 -15.99
N GLN A 104 -9.36 -7.47 -16.56
CA GLN A 104 -8.43 -8.47 -16.05
C GLN A 104 -7.74 -8.06 -14.74
N THR A 105 -7.64 -6.76 -14.49
CA THR A 105 -6.99 -6.21 -13.30
C THR A 105 -8.01 -5.74 -12.26
N ILE A 106 -9.17 -5.27 -12.69
CA ILE A 106 -10.26 -4.82 -11.81
C ILE A 106 -11.14 -6.03 -11.51
N ILE A 107 -11.13 -6.49 -10.24
CA ILE A 107 -11.85 -7.70 -9.83
C ILE A 107 -13.30 -7.40 -9.49
N SER A 108 -13.54 -6.27 -8.83
CA SER A 108 -14.88 -5.85 -8.41
C SER A 108 -14.92 -4.36 -8.18
N THR A 109 -16.13 -3.82 -8.25
CA THR A 109 -16.42 -2.42 -7.99
C THR A 109 -17.62 -2.32 -7.05
N THR A 110 -17.52 -1.43 -6.08
CA THR A 110 -18.63 -1.06 -5.19
C THR A 110 -18.92 0.42 -5.37
N HIS A 111 -20.16 0.75 -5.72
CA HIS A 111 -20.62 2.10 -5.92
C HIS A 111 -21.56 2.49 -4.77
N ILE A 112 -21.32 3.64 -4.15
CA ILE A 112 -22.03 4.14 -2.98
C ILE A 112 -22.44 5.58 -3.24
N HIS A 113 -23.72 5.88 -3.09
CA HIS A 113 -24.21 7.26 -3.08
C HIS A 113 -23.93 7.89 -1.71
N LEU A 114 -23.10 8.93 -1.67
CA LEU A 114 -22.78 9.66 -0.44
C LEU A 114 -23.87 10.70 -0.12
N ASP A 115 -24.35 11.36 -1.15
CA ASP A 115 -25.44 12.34 -1.12
C ASP A 115 -26.11 12.43 -2.51
N GLU A 116 -26.98 13.41 -2.69
CA GLU A 116 -27.72 13.64 -3.96
C GLU A 116 -26.81 13.82 -5.18
N HIS A 117 -25.56 14.26 -4.99
CA HIS A 117 -24.65 14.59 -6.08
C HIS A 117 -23.38 13.73 -6.09
N ASN A 118 -22.90 13.29 -4.93
CA ASN A 118 -21.61 12.68 -4.80
C ASN A 118 -21.71 11.17 -4.63
N CYS A 119 -20.80 10.49 -5.32
CA CYS A 119 -20.61 9.05 -5.21
C CYS A 119 -19.19 8.74 -4.74
N LEU A 120 -19.09 7.68 -3.97
CA LEU A 120 -17.86 6.98 -3.64
C LEU A 120 -17.83 5.67 -4.44
N GLU A 121 -16.78 5.45 -5.17
CA GLU A 121 -16.57 4.18 -5.87
C GLU A 121 -15.28 3.54 -5.38
N VAL A 122 -15.34 2.25 -5.03
CA VAL A 122 -14.20 1.47 -4.55
C VAL A 122 -14.00 0.31 -5.49
N LEU A 123 -12.85 0.31 -6.16
CA LEU A 123 -12.44 -0.75 -7.08
C LEU A 123 -11.41 -1.65 -6.40
N VAL A 124 -11.64 -2.95 -6.35
CA VAL A 124 -10.63 -3.92 -5.94
C VAL A 124 -9.81 -4.29 -7.18
N VAL A 125 -8.49 -4.13 -7.07
CA VAL A 125 -7.56 -4.32 -8.19
C VAL A 125 -6.51 -5.37 -7.83
N LYS A 126 -6.17 -6.23 -8.79
CA LYS A 126 -5.16 -7.27 -8.65
C LYS A 126 -4.34 -7.39 -9.94
N GLY A 127 -3.04 -7.49 -9.80
CA GLY A 127 -2.11 -7.61 -10.93
C GLY A 127 -0.71 -7.17 -10.57
N LYS A 128 0.11 -6.89 -11.55
CA LYS A 128 1.45 -6.33 -11.31
C LYS A 128 1.33 -4.90 -10.76
N ALA A 129 2.09 -4.59 -9.71
CA ALA A 129 2.03 -3.29 -9.05
C ALA A 129 2.16 -2.10 -10.01
N ARG A 130 3.06 -2.20 -11.01
CA ARG A 130 3.24 -1.16 -12.04
C ARG A 130 1.99 -0.93 -12.90
N ASP A 131 1.25 -2.00 -13.21
CA ASP A 131 0.06 -1.90 -14.06
C ASP A 131 -1.12 -1.34 -13.26
N ILE A 132 -1.26 -1.78 -12.00
CA ILE A 132 -2.24 -1.21 -11.05
C ILE A 132 -2.01 0.29 -10.86
N LYS A 133 -0.75 0.75 -10.67
CA LYS A 133 -0.42 2.17 -10.54
C LYS A 133 -0.88 2.97 -11.76
N LYS A 134 -0.59 2.47 -12.98
CA LYS A 134 -1.02 3.13 -14.22
C LYS A 134 -2.53 3.23 -14.34
N ILE A 135 -3.25 2.17 -13.98
CA ILE A 135 -4.70 2.12 -14.00
C ILE A 135 -5.27 3.12 -12.98
N ALA A 136 -4.75 3.10 -11.75
CA ALA A 136 -5.15 4.02 -10.69
C ALA A 136 -4.92 5.47 -11.08
N ASP A 137 -3.74 5.81 -11.61
CA ASP A 137 -3.42 7.17 -12.07
C ASP A 137 -4.40 7.62 -13.17
N ARG A 138 -4.75 6.73 -14.10
CA ARG A 138 -5.69 7.04 -15.18
C ARG A 138 -7.11 7.28 -14.67
N LEU A 139 -7.60 6.42 -13.76
CA LEU A 139 -8.91 6.56 -13.14
C LEU A 139 -9.00 7.84 -12.30
N ILE A 140 -8.02 8.07 -11.44
CA ILE A 140 -7.94 9.25 -10.55
C ILE A 140 -7.80 10.55 -11.36
N GLY A 141 -6.99 10.52 -12.44
CA GLY A 141 -6.77 11.67 -13.31
C GLY A 141 -7.91 11.95 -14.29
N THR A 142 -8.97 11.15 -14.31
CA THR A 142 -10.13 11.39 -15.20
C THR A 142 -10.81 12.70 -14.84
N LYS A 143 -11.02 13.55 -15.86
CA LYS A 143 -11.66 14.86 -15.68
C LYS A 143 -13.05 14.70 -15.04
N GLY A 144 -13.26 15.35 -13.89
CA GLY A 144 -14.52 15.29 -13.14
C GLY A 144 -14.42 14.41 -11.87
N VAL A 145 -13.38 13.58 -11.72
CA VAL A 145 -13.05 12.95 -10.45
C VAL A 145 -12.57 14.02 -9.49
N LYS A 146 -13.22 14.14 -8.33
CA LYS A 146 -12.93 15.16 -7.31
C LYS A 146 -11.73 14.76 -6.44
N HIS A 147 -11.65 13.46 -6.11
CA HIS A 147 -10.61 12.88 -5.28
C HIS A 147 -10.48 11.40 -5.62
N GLY A 148 -9.26 10.90 -5.51
CA GLY A 148 -9.00 9.47 -5.62
C GLY A 148 -7.73 9.07 -4.88
N LYS A 149 -7.69 7.80 -4.47
CA LYS A 149 -6.54 7.24 -3.76
C LYS A 149 -6.38 5.77 -4.09
N LEU A 150 -5.13 5.36 -4.34
CA LEU A 150 -4.72 3.97 -4.37
C LEU A 150 -4.25 3.56 -2.97
N ALA A 151 -4.91 2.58 -2.37
CA ALA A 151 -4.43 1.92 -1.16
C ALA A 151 -3.75 0.59 -1.56
N MET A 152 -2.48 0.49 -1.23
CA MET A 152 -1.64 -0.65 -1.55
C MET A 152 -1.81 -1.75 -0.50
N ALA A 153 -2.00 -2.98 -0.95
CA ALA A 153 -2.05 -4.17 -0.11
C ALA A 153 -1.20 -5.29 -0.73
N THR A 154 -1.23 -6.46 -0.16
CA THR A 154 -0.50 -7.63 -0.64
C THR A 154 -1.43 -8.82 -0.75
N THR A 155 -1.07 -9.80 -1.60
CA THR A 155 -1.78 -11.09 -1.65
C THR A 155 -1.54 -11.95 -0.42
N GLY A 156 -0.62 -11.56 0.47
CA GLY A 156 -0.24 -12.29 1.67
C GLY A 156 0.68 -13.50 1.44
N LYS A 157 0.95 -13.89 0.19
CA LYS A 157 1.76 -15.09 -0.14
C LYS A 157 3.18 -15.04 0.39
N GLU A 158 3.76 -13.84 0.46
CA GLU A 158 5.15 -13.61 0.89
C GLU A 158 5.25 -13.11 2.35
N LEU A 159 4.11 -12.92 3.02
CA LEU A 159 4.06 -12.51 4.42
C LEU A 159 3.82 -13.74 5.30
N ALA A 160 4.86 -14.11 6.06
CA ALA A 160 4.78 -15.17 7.07
C ALA A 160 4.18 -14.63 8.38
#